data_4834f0530ea46a62cfc4338d01651bcf
#
_entry.id   4834f0530ea46a62cfc4338d01651bcf
#
_cell.length_a   1.000
_cell.length_b   1.000
_cell.length_c   1.000
_cell.angle_alpha   90.00
_cell.angle_beta   90.00
_cell.angle_gamma   90.00
#
_symmetry.space_group_name_H-M   'P 1'
#
loop_
_entity.id
_entity.type
_entity.pdbx_description
1 polymer ?
#
loop_
_entity_poly.entity_id
_entity_poly.type
_entity_poly.pdbx_seq_one_letter_code
_entity_poly.pdbx_strand_id
1 'polypeptide(L)'
;MTLAQTALDAVTVGRWQFGVTTVYHFVLVPLTIGLSLLVAIMQTAWHRTGKEYWLQATRFFGKLLLINFALGVATGIVQEFQFGMNWSEYSRFVGDIFGAPLAVEALLAFFLESTFLGLWIFGWGRLSKGLHLATIWCVAIGTMLSAAWILAANAWMQHPVGARFNPETGRAELDGAAGFLKLITSGVYLSEYAHVITSAWLVAGSFVAGIAIWWMVRASREGSDEAVAQARDVWRPIARFGLIVVLIGGLGTALSGHVQGQEMVKVQPMKMAAAEGICVDTDGAAFTVAQFGSCPLSTDGTQPTQFIKVPGVASFMSHNSFTATSEGVADVQERMVALLNSDANFTAKYGDASQFDFRPPQMVTFWSFRFMIGLGMIAFLLAAWGLWATRGGKASSNQWLSRLALLNLPLPFAAASFGWIFTEMGRQPWVVVPNQEALAMGSDLGSVNMLTEIGVSPNVPAGQVLATLILFTLLYGVLGVMWFILMKRYALEGIHSAKADKANKAEAPTDLSFGY
;
A
#
# COMPACT_ATOMS: atom_id res chain seq x y z
N MET A 1 1.52 32.79 19.58
CA MET A 1 2.52 31.72 19.39
C MET A 1 3.42 32.09 18.24
N THR A 2 4.73 32.17 18.45
CA THR A 2 5.67 32.51 17.39
C THR A 2 5.85 31.31 16.44
N LEU A 3 6.09 31.52 15.15
CA LEU A 3 6.32 30.48 14.13
C LEU A 3 7.38 29.42 14.55
N ALA A 4 8.32 29.78 15.42
CA ALA A 4 9.33 28.86 15.97
C ALA A 4 8.76 27.88 17.01
N GLN A 5 7.68 28.22 17.70
CA GLN A 5 7.01 27.31 18.67
C GLN A 5 6.10 26.29 17.96
N THR A 6 5.55 26.62 16.79
CA THR A 6 4.74 25.69 15.98
C THR A 6 5.59 24.63 15.24
N ALA A 7 6.87 24.90 14.97
CA ALA A 7 7.77 23.97 14.26
C ALA A 7 8.26 22.78 15.12
N LEU A 8 8.16 22.87 16.45
CA LEU A 8 8.63 21.85 17.42
C LEU A 8 7.48 21.30 18.28
N ASP A 9 6.27 21.25 17.77
CA ASP A 9 5.15 20.59 18.42
C ASP A 9 5.25 19.07 18.27
N ALA A 10 5.03 18.32 19.37
CA ALA A 10 5.14 16.85 19.39
C ALA A 10 4.17 16.17 18.41
N VAL A 11 2.98 16.74 18.21
CA VAL A 11 1.98 16.23 17.25
C VAL A 11 2.50 16.34 15.82
N THR A 12 2.98 17.50 15.43
CA THR A 12 3.52 17.76 14.09
C THR A 12 4.73 16.87 13.80
N VAL A 13 5.68 16.78 14.74
CA VAL A 13 6.87 15.94 14.57
C VAL A 13 6.49 14.45 14.54
N GLY A 14 5.54 14.03 15.39
CA GLY A 14 5.02 12.66 15.41
C GLY A 14 4.33 12.26 14.10
N ARG A 15 3.54 13.17 13.50
CA ARG A 15 2.94 12.97 12.17
C ARG A 15 4.00 12.77 11.09
N TRP A 16 5.05 13.60 11.07
CA TRP A 16 6.15 13.45 10.12
C TRP A 16 6.91 12.14 10.33
N GLN A 17 7.18 11.77 11.59
CA GLN A 17 7.85 10.53 11.90
C GLN A 17 7.07 9.32 11.40
N PHE A 18 5.78 9.24 11.73
CA PHE A 18 4.93 8.15 11.27
C PHE A 18 4.80 8.15 9.75
N GLY A 19 4.58 9.32 9.12
CA GLY A 19 4.46 9.44 7.68
C GLY A 19 5.69 8.96 6.92
N VAL A 20 6.89 9.39 7.34
CA VAL A 20 8.16 8.98 6.70
C VAL A 20 8.38 7.47 6.82
N THR A 21 8.22 6.92 8.02
CA THR A 21 8.46 5.49 8.26
C THR A 21 7.44 4.61 7.57
N THR A 22 6.16 5.00 7.57
CA THR A 22 5.08 4.26 6.94
C THR A 22 5.22 4.24 5.42
N VAL A 23 5.43 5.39 4.79
CA VAL A 23 5.59 5.47 3.32
C VAL A 23 6.80 4.66 2.86
N TYR A 24 7.92 4.75 3.59
CA TYR A 24 9.11 3.96 3.27
C TYR A 24 8.85 2.45 3.40
N HIS A 25 8.27 2.01 4.52
CA HIS A 25 7.93 0.59 4.72
C HIS A 25 6.97 0.10 3.63
N PHE A 26 5.99 0.92 3.28
CA PHE A 26 4.98 0.59 2.26
C PHE A 26 5.57 0.45 0.85
N VAL A 27 6.76 0.98 0.54
CA VAL A 27 7.47 0.69 -0.72
C VAL A 27 7.84 -0.80 -0.82
N LEU A 28 8.20 -1.43 0.30
CA LEU A 28 8.65 -2.84 0.35
C LEU A 28 7.47 -3.84 0.38
N VAL A 29 6.37 -3.48 1.03
CA VAL A 29 5.23 -4.37 1.30
C VAL A 29 4.55 -4.88 0.02
N PRO A 30 4.11 -4.03 -0.94
CA PRO A 30 3.46 -4.51 -2.16
C PRO A 30 4.36 -5.43 -2.98
N LEU A 31 5.67 -5.15 -3.01
CA LEU A 31 6.61 -6.04 -3.70
C LEU A 31 6.71 -7.39 -3.02
N THR A 32 6.76 -7.46 -1.68
CA THR A 32 6.79 -8.72 -0.95
C THR A 32 5.54 -9.56 -1.24
N ILE A 33 4.34 -8.97 -1.09
CA ILE A 33 3.07 -9.66 -1.31
C ILE A 33 2.96 -10.17 -2.76
N GLY A 34 3.22 -9.30 -3.72
CA GLY A 34 3.09 -9.68 -5.13
C GLY A 34 4.17 -10.66 -5.58
N LEU A 35 5.44 -10.42 -5.21
CA LEU A 35 6.55 -11.24 -5.69
C LEU A 35 6.56 -12.65 -5.06
N SER A 36 6.12 -12.82 -3.81
CA SER A 36 5.96 -14.14 -3.20
C SER A 36 4.97 -15.00 -3.98
N LEU A 37 3.84 -14.43 -4.37
CA LEU A 37 2.85 -15.09 -5.22
C LEU A 37 3.41 -15.41 -6.61
N LEU A 38 4.11 -14.47 -7.26
CA LEU A 38 4.67 -14.69 -8.59
C LEU A 38 5.74 -15.79 -8.57
N VAL A 39 6.59 -15.85 -7.55
CA VAL A 39 7.59 -16.91 -7.38
C VAL A 39 6.91 -18.27 -7.14
N ALA A 40 5.83 -18.32 -6.35
CA ALA A 40 5.04 -19.53 -6.16
C ALA A 40 4.40 -20.02 -7.49
N ILE A 41 3.88 -19.10 -8.31
CA ILE A 41 3.34 -19.42 -9.64
C ILE A 41 4.45 -19.91 -10.58
N MET A 42 5.62 -19.25 -10.61
CA MET A 42 6.76 -19.66 -11.43
C MET A 42 7.23 -21.08 -11.04
N GLN A 43 7.33 -21.36 -9.73
CA GLN A 43 7.70 -22.69 -9.25
C GLN A 43 6.64 -23.74 -9.58
N THR A 44 5.36 -23.41 -9.50
CA THR A 44 4.25 -24.27 -9.94
C THR A 44 4.34 -24.57 -11.43
N ALA A 45 4.64 -23.55 -12.24
CA ALA A 45 4.83 -23.74 -13.68
C ALA A 45 6.02 -24.66 -14.00
N TRP A 46 7.14 -24.51 -13.28
CA TRP A 46 8.25 -25.44 -13.39
C TRP A 46 7.85 -26.87 -12.98
N HIS A 47 7.20 -27.02 -11.82
CA HIS A 47 6.78 -28.33 -11.31
C HIS A 47 5.88 -29.08 -12.29
N ARG A 48 4.95 -28.36 -12.97
CA ARG A 48 4.00 -28.95 -13.92
C ARG A 48 4.56 -29.16 -15.31
N THR A 49 5.43 -28.27 -15.80
CA THR A 49 5.87 -28.28 -17.21
C THR A 49 7.30 -28.83 -17.37
N GLY A 50 8.10 -28.89 -16.32
CA GLY A 50 9.51 -29.26 -16.35
C GLY A 50 10.42 -28.26 -17.08
N LYS A 51 9.89 -27.12 -17.57
CA LYS A 51 10.65 -26.15 -18.35
C LYS A 51 11.68 -25.43 -17.48
N GLU A 52 12.95 -25.55 -17.86
CA GLU A 52 14.09 -25.04 -17.10
C GLU A 52 14.04 -23.54 -16.84
N TYR A 53 13.56 -22.74 -17.78
CA TYR A 53 13.47 -21.30 -17.60
C TYR A 53 12.56 -20.88 -16.43
N TRP A 54 11.54 -21.68 -16.07
CA TRP A 54 10.73 -21.43 -14.90
C TRP A 54 11.49 -21.68 -13.59
N LEU A 55 12.35 -22.70 -13.55
CA LEU A 55 13.22 -22.94 -12.39
C LEU A 55 14.21 -21.79 -12.22
N GLN A 56 14.82 -21.36 -13.32
CA GLN A 56 15.76 -20.25 -13.32
C GLN A 56 15.08 -18.96 -12.86
N ALA A 57 13.87 -18.65 -13.37
CA ALA A 57 13.08 -17.51 -12.92
C ALA A 57 12.72 -17.60 -11.43
N THR A 58 12.29 -18.77 -10.95
CA THR A 58 11.98 -19.01 -9.53
C THR A 58 13.17 -18.68 -8.64
N ARG A 59 14.35 -19.19 -8.96
CA ARG A 59 15.58 -18.92 -8.18
C ARG A 59 15.99 -17.48 -8.24
N PHE A 60 15.96 -16.86 -9.43
CA PHE A 60 16.37 -15.49 -9.64
C PHE A 60 15.45 -14.51 -8.88
N PHE A 61 14.14 -14.57 -9.11
CA PHE A 61 13.19 -13.69 -8.44
C PHE A 61 13.00 -14.05 -6.96
N GLY A 62 13.22 -15.32 -6.57
CA GLY A 62 13.24 -15.74 -5.18
C GLY A 62 14.38 -15.10 -4.38
N LYS A 63 15.56 -14.93 -4.97
CA LYS A 63 16.67 -14.19 -4.35
C LYS A 63 16.30 -12.72 -4.13
N LEU A 64 15.65 -12.09 -5.10
CA LEU A 64 15.17 -10.70 -4.98
C LEU A 64 14.05 -10.57 -3.94
N LEU A 65 13.14 -11.55 -3.87
CA LEU A 65 12.13 -11.66 -2.82
C LEU A 65 12.75 -11.71 -1.42
N LEU A 66 13.78 -12.53 -1.23
CA LEU A 66 14.46 -12.67 0.06
C LEU A 66 15.07 -11.34 0.52
N ILE A 67 15.73 -10.61 -0.38
CA ILE A 67 16.31 -9.29 -0.06
C ILE A 67 15.21 -8.32 0.35
N ASN A 68 14.13 -8.27 -0.43
CA ASN A 68 13.01 -7.37 -0.14
C ASN A 68 12.33 -7.71 1.18
N PHE A 69 12.06 -8.99 1.43
CA PHE A 69 11.44 -9.48 2.65
C PHE A 69 12.25 -9.14 3.89
N ALA A 70 13.56 -9.42 3.89
CA ALA A 70 14.42 -9.17 5.05
C ALA A 70 14.44 -7.69 5.45
N LEU A 71 14.48 -6.77 4.48
CA LEU A 71 14.45 -5.34 4.74
C LEU A 71 13.03 -4.84 5.07
N GLY A 72 12.01 -5.46 4.49
CA GLY A 72 10.60 -5.22 4.85
C GLY A 72 10.33 -5.50 6.32
N VAL A 73 10.77 -6.66 6.82
CA VAL A 73 10.65 -7.05 8.23
C VAL A 73 11.37 -6.05 9.15
N ALA A 74 12.61 -5.68 8.83
CA ALA A 74 13.37 -4.73 9.64
C ALA A 74 12.67 -3.38 9.77
N THR A 75 12.07 -2.87 8.68
CA THR A 75 11.34 -1.60 8.68
C THR A 75 9.96 -1.70 9.34
N GLY A 76 9.29 -2.84 9.24
CA GLY A 76 8.01 -3.09 9.91
C GLY A 76 8.12 -3.11 11.43
N ILE A 77 9.15 -3.76 11.97
CA ILE A 77 9.42 -3.78 13.42
C ILE A 77 9.59 -2.36 13.98
N VAL A 78 10.34 -1.50 13.29
CA VAL A 78 10.51 -0.08 13.70
C VAL A 78 9.17 0.64 13.72
N GLN A 79 8.27 0.37 12.77
CA GLN A 79 6.96 1.01 12.72
C GLN A 79 6.07 0.59 13.89
N GLU A 80 6.08 -0.68 14.26
CA GLU A 80 5.32 -1.17 15.41
C GLU A 80 5.75 -0.54 16.74
N PHE A 81 7.03 -0.34 16.95
CA PHE A 81 7.52 0.34 18.16
C PHE A 81 6.97 1.76 18.33
N GLN A 82 6.63 2.46 17.27
CA GLN A 82 6.09 3.83 17.37
C GLN A 82 4.73 3.89 18.06
N PHE A 83 3.91 2.84 17.97
CA PHE A 83 2.61 2.78 18.65
C PHE A 83 2.77 2.85 20.18
N GLY A 84 3.75 2.15 20.73
CA GLY A 84 4.03 2.18 22.17
C GLY A 84 4.84 3.39 22.64
N MET A 85 5.53 4.09 21.74
CA MET A 85 6.40 5.23 22.07
C MET A 85 5.67 6.57 21.94
N ASN A 86 5.44 7.00 20.70
CA ASN A 86 4.96 8.35 20.42
C ASN A 86 3.44 8.44 20.28
N TRP A 87 2.75 7.31 20.15
CA TRP A 87 1.30 7.21 19.93
C TRP A 87 0.60 6.40 21.04
N SER A 88 1.03 6.56 22.30
CA SER A 88 0.52 5.76 23.42
C SER A 88 -0.96 6.00 23.72
N GLU A 89 -1.47 7.23 23.59
CA GLU A 89 -2.89 7.50 23.82
C GLU A 89 -3.77 6.88 22.73
N TYR A 90 -3.31 6.94 21.48
CA TYR A 90 -3.96 6.21 20.40
C TYR A 90 -3.96 4.69 20.68
N SER A 91 -2.80 4.12 21.03
CA SER A 91 -2.67 2.68 21.33
C SER A 91 -3.55 2.26 22.52
N ARG A 92 -3.68 3.13 23.53
CA ARG A 92 -4.58 2.91 24.68
C ARG A 92 -6.05 2.93 24.26
N PHE A 93 -6.42 3.87 23.37
CA PHE A 93 -7.79 4.03 22.90
C PHE A 93 -8.28 2.82 22.08
N VAL A 94 -7.42 2.30 21.20
CA VAL A 94 -7.77 1.22 20.24
C VAL A 94 -7.26 -0.17 20.67
N GLY A 95 -6.67 -0.30 21.86
CA GLY A 95 -5.97 -1.51 22.28
C GLY A 95 -6.82 -2.79 22.27
N ASP A 96 -8.11 -2.68 22.59
CA ASP A 96 -9.02 -3.82 22.55
C ASP A 96 -9.36 -4.24 21.10
N ILE A 97 -9.37 -3.29 20.18
CA ILE A 97 -9.67 -3.53 18.76
C ILE A 97 -8.46 -4.13 18.03
N PHE A 98 -7.26 -3.59 18.29
CA PHE A 98 -6.04 -3.91 17.53
C PHE A 98 -5.21 -5.02 18.15
N GLY A 99 -5.33 -5.22 19.46
CA GLY A 99 -4.50 -6.19 20.16
C GLY A 99 -4.62 -7.60 19.60
N ALA A 100 -5.86 -8.07 19.34
CA ALA A 100 -6.09 -9.40 18.78
C ALA A 100 -5.59 -9.52 17.32
N PRO A 101 -5.96 -8.64 16.36
CA PRO A 101 -5.42 -8.66 15.00
C PRO A 101 -3.90 -8.64 14.93
N LEU A 102 -3.23 -7.75 15.66
CA LEU A 102 -1.77 -7.64 15.66
C LEU A 102 -1.10 -8.88 16.28
N ALA A 103 -1.67 -9.44 17.36
CA ALA A 103 -1.16 -10.67 17.95
C ALA A 103 -1.29 -11.86 17.00
N VAL A 104 -2.42 -11.99 16.29
CA VAL A 104 -2.61 -13.06 15.29
C VAL A 104 -1.70 -12.84 14.08
N GLU A 105 -1.50 -11.62 13.64
CA GLU A 105 -0.53 -11.30 12.59
C GLU A 105 0.87 -11.78 12.97
N ALA A 106 1.37 -11.39 14.13
CA ALA A 106 2.71 -11.76 14.58
C ALA A 106 2.86 -13.27 14.80
N LEU A 107 1.90 -13.93 15.46
CA LEU A 107 1.98 -15.34 15.83
C LEU A 107 1.64 -16.30 14.68
N LEU A 108 0.75 -15.93 13.79
CA LEU A 108 0.30 -16.80 12.71
C LEU A 108 0.91 -16.38 11.37
N ALA A 109 0.66 -15.17 10.90
CA ALA A 109 1.05 -14.76 9.56
C ALA A 109 2.57 -14.61 9.44
N PHE A 110 3.20 -13.80 10.28
CA PHE A 110 4.66 -13.59 10.23
C PHE A 110 5.45 -14.85 10.55
N PHE A 111 5.00 -15.65 11.53
CA PHE A 111 5.66 -16.94 11.82
C PHE A 111 5.56 -17.91 10.63
N LEU A 112 4.40 -17.96 9.97
CA LEU A 112 4.20 -18.74 8.75
C LEU A 112 5.12 -18.25 7.63
N GLU A 113 5.20 -16.96 7.39
CA GLU A 113 6.09 -16.37 6.39
C GLU A 113 7.56 -16.70 6.63
N SER A 114 8.07 -16.37 7.81
CA SER A 114 9.49 -16.51 8.14
C SER A 114 9.94 -17.96 8.18
N THR A 115 9.14 -18.84 8.80
CA THR A 115 9.45 -20.28 8.90
C THR A 115 9.46 -20.93 7.53
N PHE A 116 8.41 -20.71 6.72
CA PHE A 116 8.32 -21.37 5.41
C PHE A 116 9.26 -20.75 4.39
N LEU A 117 9.60 -19.46 4.50
CA LEU A 117 10.66 -18.88 3.70
C LEU A 117 12.01 -19.52 4.02
N GLY A 118 12.33 -19.73 5.29
CA GLY A 118 13.52 -20.46 5.72
C GLY A 118 13.54 -21.89 5.16
N LEU A 119 12.43 -22.62 5.28
CA LEU A 119 12.30 -23.97 4.70
C LEU A 119 12.42 -23.96 3.17
N TRP A 120 11.91 -22.95 2.50
CA TRP A 120 12.04 -22.81 1.04
C TRP A 120 13.49 -22.56 0.64
N ILE A 121 14.18 -21.65 1.34
CA ILE A 121 15.59 -21.32 1.08
C ILE A 121 16.50 -22.54 1.26
N PHE A 122 16.41 -23.20 2.41
CA PHE A 122 17.31 -24.30 2.77
C PHE A 122 16.82 -25.68 2.30
N GLY A 123 15.63 -25.76 1.73
CA GLY A 123 14.96 -26.99 1.28
C GLY A 123 15.38 -27.48 -0.11
N TRP A 124 16.09 -26.68 -0.89
CA TRP A 124 16.53 -27.07 -2.23
C TRP A 124 17.41 -28.33 -2.18
N GLY A 125 16.97 -29.38 -2.89
CA GLY A 125 17.65 -30.68 -2.91
C GLY A 125 17.51 -31.54 -1.64
N ARG A 126 16.83 -31.01 -0.59
CA ARG A 126 16.56 -31.72 0.66
C ARG A 126 15.10 -32.14 0.79
N LEU A 127 14.18 -31.28 0.36
CA LEU A 127 12.74 -31.59 0.35
C LEU A 127 12.32 -32.21 -0.99
N SER A 128 11.26 -33.00 -0.98
CA SER A 128 10.61 -33.42 -2.22
C SER A 128 10.10 -32.21 -3.00
N LYS A 129 10.04 -32.30 -4.34
CA LYS A 129 9.62 -31.18 -5.19
C LYS A 129 8.25 -30.62 -4.82
N GLY A 130 7.29 -31.49 -4.45
CA GLY A 130 5.95 -31.07 -4.03
C GLY A 130 5.94 -30.35 -2.68
N LEU A 131 6.68 -30.90 -1.69
CA LEU A 131 6.78 -30.27 -0.37
C LEU A 131 7.51 -28.92 -0.45
N HIS A 132 8.58 -28.85 -1.25
CA HIS A 132 9.30 -27.60 -1.49
C HIS A 132 8.42 -26.55 -2.22
N LEU A 133 7.53 -26.96 -3.13
CA LEU A 133 6.54 -26.07 -3.73
C LEU A 133 5.52 -25.58 -2.68
N ALA A 134 5.09 -26.46 -1.79
CA ALA A 134 4.15 -26.08 -0.73
C ALA A 134 4.73 -24.99 0.19
N THR A 135 6.05 -25.01 0.47
CA THR A 135 6.65 -23.98 1.34
C THR A 135 6.54 -22.58 0.77
N ILE A 136 6.77 -22.36 -0.53
CA ILE A 136 6.62 -21.00 -1.12
C ILE A 136 5.15 -20.57 -1.24
N TRP A 137 4.21 -21.51 -1.40
CA TRP A 137 2.79 -21.19 -1.30
C TRP A 137 2.38 -20.78 0.12
N CYS A 138 2.95 -21.42 1.16
CA CYS A 138 2.75 -20.99 2.54
C CYS A 138 3.27 -19.57 2.75
N VAL A 139 4.44 -19.20 2.18
CA VAL A 139 4.95 -17.82 2.22
C VAL A 139 3.97 -16.86 1.54
N ALA A 140 3.52 -17.17 0.32
CA ALA A 140 2.60 -16.32 -0.42
C ALA A 140 1.24 -16.12 0.29
N ILE A 141 0.72 -17.18 0.92
CA ILE A 141 -0.50 -17.11 1.73
C ILE A 141 -0.24 -16.28 3.00
N GLY A 142 0.90 -16.49 3.66
CA GLY A 142 1.29 -15.73 4.85
C GLY A 142 1.33 -14.24 4.60
N THR A 143 2.01 -13.79 3.53
CA THR A 143 2.09 -12.36 3.18
C THR A 143 0.72 -11.74 2.89
N MET A 144 -0.21 -12.48 2.28
CA MET A 144 -1.59 -12.02 2.08
C MET A 144 -2.39 -11.99 3.38
N LEU A 145 -2.18 -12.95 4.27
CA LEU A 145 -2.82 -12.97 5.60
C LEU A 145 -2.28 -11.84 6.50
N SER A 146 -0.97 -11.57 6.48
CA SER A 146 -0.38 -10.43 7.17
C SER A 146 -1.04 -9.12 6.74
N ALA A 147 -1.16 -8.90 5.42
CA ALA A 147 -1.90 -7.76 4.89
C ALA A 147 -3.36 -7.72 5.38
N ALA A 148 -4.04 -8.85 5.47
CA ALA A 148 -5.43 -8.91 5.92
C ALA A 148 -5.59 -8.40 7.36
N TRP A 149 -4.69 -8.80 8.27
CA TRP A 149 -4.76 -8.36 9.67
C TRP A 149 -4.44 -6.88 9.85
N ILE A 150 -3.40 -6.38 9.19
CA ILE A 150 -3.05 -4.95 9.25
C ILE A 150 -4.13 -4.07 8.62
N LEU A 151 -4.70 -4.48 7.50
CA LEU A 151 -5.78 -3.75 6.84
C LEU A 151 -7.08 -3.79 7.63
N ALA A 152 -7.35 -4.84 8.42
CA ALA A 152 -8.48 -4.84 9.33
C ALA A 152 -8.39 -3.69 10.36
N ALA A 153 -7.19 -3.47 10.91
CA ALA A 153 -6.94 -2.34 11.80
C ALA A 153 -7.10 -0.99 11.08
N ASN A 154 -6.54 -0.84 9.87
CA ASN A 154 -6.69 0.40 9.08
C ASN A 154 -8.14 0.67 8.68
N ALA A 155 -8.85 -0.32 8.16
CA ALA A 155 -10.25 -0.19 7.78
C ALA A 155 -11.15 0.22 8.95
N TRP A 156 -10.88 -0.30 10.16
CA TRP A 156 -11.59 0.11 11.35
C TRP A 156 -11.34 1.59 11.71
N MET A 157 -10.12 2.06 11.59
CA MET A 157 -9.80 3.50 11.78
C MET A 157 -10.51 4.39 10.77
N GLN A 158 -10.68 3.91 9.54
CA GLN A 158 -11.39 4.60 8.46
C GLN A 158 -12.91 4.62 8.70
N HIS A 159 -13.46 3.56 9.28
CA HIS A 159 -14.88 3.40 9.56
C HIS A 159 -15.10 2.44 10.74
N PRO A 160 -15.17 2.94 11.98
CA PRO A 160 -15.44 2.13 13.15
C PRO A 160 -16.76 1.37 13.03
N VAL A 161 -16.69 0.04 13.20
CA VAL A 161 -17.85 -0.86 13.24
C VAL A 161 -17.63 -1.95 14.29
N GLY A 162 -18.71 -2.53 14.81
CA GLY A 162 -18.63 -3.66 15.74
C GLY A 162 -17.95 -3.33 17.07
N ALA A 163 -17.99 -2.07 17.48
CA ALA A 163 -17.40 -1.58 18.70
C ALA A 163 -18.34 -0.59 19.41
N ARG A 164 -18.03 -0.29 20.65
CA ARG A 164 -18.72 0.73 21.45
C ARG A 164 -17.70 1.62 22.16
N PHE A 165 -18.12 2.81 22.51
CA PHE A 165 -17.34 3.68 23.40
C PHE A 165 -17.66 3.35 24.86
N ASN A 166 -16.62 3.11 25.67
CA ASN A 166 -16.76 2.95 27.11
C ASN A 166 -16.38 4.27 27.80
N PRO A 167 -17.34 5.02 28.37
CA PRO A 167 -17.07 6.31 28.99
C PRO A 167 -16.27 6.19 30.30
N GLU A 168 -16.33 5.05 31.01
CA GLU A 168 -15.57 4.83 32.24
C GLU A 168 -14.07 4.69 31.99
N THR A 169 -13.69 4.00 30.90
CA THR A 169 -12.30 3.78 30.52
C THR A 169 -11.76 4.77 29.49
N GLY A 170 -12.66 5.48 28.81
CA GLY A 170 -12.35 6.37 27.68
C GLY A 170 -11.79 5.63 26.46
N ARG A 171 -12.16 4.35 26.26
CA ARG A 171 -11.63 3.47 25.21
C ARG A 171 -12.73 2.98 24.25
N ALA A 172 -12.29 2.60 23.07
CA ALA A 172 -13.09 1.79 22.18
C ALA A 172 -12.98 0.32 22.58
N GLU A 173 -14.11 -0.36 22.72
CA GLU A 173 -14.21 -1.78 23.08
C GLU A 173 -14.87 -2.54 21.93
N LEU A 174 -14.31 -3.69 21.57
CA LEU A 174 -14.87 -4.55 20.55
C LEU A 174 -16.09 -5.33 21.09
N ASP A 175 -17.14 -5.48 20.30
CA ASP A 175 -18.31 -6.29 20.63
C ASP A 175 -18.02 -7.81 20.49
N GLY A 176 -16.89 -8.25 21.02
CA GLY A 176 -16.42 -9.64 20.98
C GLY A 176 -16.25 -10.18 19.55
N ALA A 177 -16.47 -11.47 19.37
CA ALA A 177 -16.32 -12.13 18.07
C ALA A 177 -17.30 -11.60 17.00
N ALA A 178 -18.51 -11.18 17.40
CA ALA A 178 -19.48 -10.61 16.47
C ALA A 178 -19.03 -9.25 15.94
N GLY A 179 -18.45 -8.40 16.78
CA GLY A 179 -17.88 -7.13 16.37
C GLY A 179 -16.69 -7.33 15.41
N PHE A 180 -15.82 -8.28 15.71
CA PHE A 180 -14.71 -8.62 14.81
C PHE A 180 -15.21 -9.14 13.45
N LEU A 181 -16.25 -9.97 13.43
CA LEU A 181 -16.85 -10.44 12.17
C LEU A 181 -17.45 -9.28 11.37
N LYS A 182 -18.12 -8.31 12.02
CA LYS A 182 -18.60 -7.09 11.35
C LYS A 182 -17.48 -6.31 10.70
N LEU A 183 -16.32 -6.22 11.36
CA LEU A 183 -15.14 -5.52 10.83
C LEU A 183 -14.63 -6.19 9.56
N ILE A 184 -14.31 -7.49 9.60
CA ILE A 184 -13.71 -8.20 8.46
C ILE A 184 -14.70 -8.51 7.32
N THR A 185 -15.98 -8.26 7.51
CA THR A 185 -17.01 -8.33 6.46
C THR A 185 -17.53 -6.96 6.02
N SER A 186 -16.97 -5.87 6.57
CA SER A 186 -17.38 -4.51 6.18
C SER A 186 -16.96 -4.20 4.74
N GLY A 187 -17.76 -3.37 4.06
CA GLY A 187 -17.48 -2.94 2.69
C GLY A 187 -16.13 -2.21 2.58
N VAL A 188 -15.78 -1.43 3.60
CA VAL A 188 -14.48 -0.74 3.68
C VAL A 188 -13.33 -1.73 3.71
N TYR A 189 -13.34 -2.69 4.63
CA TYR A 189 -12.29 -3.69 4.73
C TYR A 189 -12.14 -4.55 3.46
N LEU A 190 -13.26 -5.06 2.94
CA LEU A 190 -13.22 -5.96 1.78
C LEU A 190 -12.71 -5.25 0.53
N SER A 191 -13.14 -4.00 0.29
CA SER A 191 -12.69 -3.22 -0.85
C SER A 191 -11.22 -2.78 -0.70
N GLU A 192 -10.80 -2.37 0.48
CA GLU A 192 -9.42 -2.00 0.79
C GLU A 192 -8.46 -3.18 0.62
N TYR A 193 -8.81 -4.34 1.19
CA TYR A 193 -8.01 -5.56 1.03
C TYR A 193 -7.85 -5.97 -0.43
N ALA A 194 -8.97 -6.01 -1.19
CA ALA A 194 -8.93 -6.33 -2.61
C ALA A 194 -8.06 -5.36 -3.41
N HIS A 195 -8.16 -4.05 -3.10
CA HIS A 195 -7.38 -3.00 -3.75
C HIS A 195 -5.88 -3.12 -3.47
N VAL A 196 -5.49 -3.35 -2.22
CA VAL A 196 -4.09 -3.52 -1.83
C VAL A 196 -3.47 -4.78 -2.44
N ILE A 197 -4.17 -5.91 -2.43
CA ILE A 197 -3.67 -7.16 -3.01
C ILE A 197 -3.49 -7.05 -4.52
N THR A 198 -4.46 -6.48 -5.23
CA THR A 198 -4.36 -6.33 -6.69
C THR A 198 -3.31 -5.28 -7.10
N SER A 199 -3.13 -4.22 -6.31
CA SER A 199 -2.04 -3.25 -6.51
C SER A 199 -0.66 -3.86 -6.26
N ALA A 200 -0.54 -4.80 -5.31
CA ALA A 200 0.70 -5.55 -5.10
C ALA A 200 1.05 -6.44 -6.31
N TRP A 201 0.05 -7.01 -6.99
CA TRP A 201 0.29 -7.74 -8.25
C TRP A 201 0.73 -6.80 -9.37
N LEU A 202 0.16 -5.60 -9.45
CA LEU A 202 0.60 -4.57 -10.39
C LEU A 202 2.08 -4.20 -10.17
N VAL A 203 2.49 -3.99 -8.92
CA VAL A 203 3.87 -3.68 -8.52
C VAL A 203 4.81 -4.83 -8.89
N ALA A 204 4.54 -6.05 -8.45
CA ALA A 204 5.41 -7.20 -8.67
C ALA A 204 5.46 -7.62 -10.14
N GLY A 205 4.33 -7.54 -10.85
CA GLY A 205 4.26 -7.78 -12.30
C GLY A 205 5.16 -6.81 -13.08
N SER A 206 5.10 -5.49 -12.75
CA SER A 206 5.96 -4.47 -13.36
C SER A 206 7.44 -4.69 -13.03
N PHE A 207 7.74 -5.11 -11.81
CA PHE A 207 9.10 -5.45 -11.39
C PHE A 207 9.66 -6.63 -12.21
N VAL A 208 8.92 -7.72 -12.30
CA VAL A 208 9.31 -8.90 -13.10
C VAL A 208 9.42 -8.56 -14.58
N ALA A 209 8.43 -7.86 -15.14
CA ALA A 209 8.42 -7.48 -16.55
C ALA A 209 9.55 -6.52 -16.90
N GLY A 210 9.81 -5.51 -16.06
CA GLY A 210 10.85 -4.51 -16.27
C GLY A 210 12.24 -5.14 -16.39
N ILE A 211 12.60 -5.99 -15.43
CA ILE A 211 13.87 -6.70 -15.41
C ILE A 211 13.97 -7.67 -16.61
N ALA A 212 12.92 -8.46 -16.86
CA ALA A 212 12.94 -9.46 -17.92
C ALA A 212 12.99 -8.83 -19.34
N ILE A 213 12.32 -7.71 -19.57
CA ILE A 213 12.38 -6.96 -20.82
C ILE A 213 13.78 -6.36 -21.02
N TRP A 214 14.37 -5.81 -19.97
CA TRP A 214 15.71 -5.26 -20.03
C TRP A 214 16.73 -6.33 -20.45
N TRP A 215 16.68 -7.50 -19.83
CA TRP A 215 17.54 -8.63 -20.19
C TRP A 215 17.25 -9.17 -21.59
N MET A 216 15.98 -9.30 -21.97
CA MET A 216 15.58 -9.74 -23.31
C MET A 216 16.17 -8.84 -24.40
N VAL A 217 16.04 -7.52 -24.24
CA VAL A 217 16.54 -6.55 -25.21
C VAL A 217 18.07 -6.55 -25.25
N ARG A 218 18.73 -6.63 -24.07
CA ARG A 218 20.18 -6.69 -23.96
C ARG A 218 20.75 -7.92 -24.67
N ALA A 219 20.21 -9.11 -24.37
CA ALA A 219 20.64 -10.36 -24.98
C ALA A 219 20.36 -10.39 -26.50
N SER A 220 19.18 -9.88 -26.96
CA SER A 220 18.89 -9.75 -28.38
C SER A 220 19.85 -8.84 -29.14
N ARG A 221 20.46 -7.86 -28.47
CA ARG A 221 21.41 -6.90 -29.06
C ARG A 221 22.84 -7.40 -29.05
N GLU A 222 23.18 -8.31 -28.14
CA GLU A 222 24.49 -8.95 -28.11
C GLU A 222 24.74 -9.73 -29.41
N GLY A 223 23.69 -10.32 -29.97
CA GLY A 223 23.67 -10.85 -31.33
C GLY A 223 24.29 -12.24 -31.50
N SER A 224 24.88 -12.84 -30.45
CA SER A 224 25.29 -14.25 -30.51
C SER A 224 24.05 -15.18 -30.54
N ASP A 225 24.15 -16.32 -31.22
CA ASP A 225 23.03 -17.27 -31.34
C ASP A 225 22.54 -17.73 -29.97
N GLU A 226 23.45 -17.90 -29.00
CA GLU A 226 23.12 -18.29 -27.62
C GLU A 226 22.37 -17.17 -26.89
N ALA A 227 22.82 -15.92 -26.99
CA ALA A 227 22.16 -14.78 -26.36
C ALA A 227 20.76 -14.51 -26.97
N VAL A 228 20.63 -14.62 -28.28
CA VAL A 228 19.32 -14.48 -28.96
C VAL A 228 18.38 -15.62 -28.57
N ALA A 229 18.86 -16.86 -28.45
CA ALA A 229 18.07 -17.96 -27.95
C ALA A 229 17.63 -17.73 -26.50
N GLN A 230 18.53 -17.26 -25.61
CA GLN A 230 18.20 -16.92 -24.23
C GLN A 230 17.14 -15.78 -24.18
N ALA A 231 17.28 -14.76 -25.00
CA ALA A 231 16.30 -13.68 -25.09
C ALA A 231 14.90 -14.19 -25.47
N ARG A 232 14.83 -15.10 -26.45
CA ARG A 232 13.57 -15.63 -26.98
C ARG A 232 12.95 -16.68 -26.04
N ASP A 233 13.73 -17.62 -25.55
CA ASP A 233 13.24 -18.84 -24.92
C ASP A 233 13.20 -18.76 -23.38
N VAL A 234 13.94 -17.78 -22.79
CA VAL A 234 13.98 -17.54 -21.33
C VAL A 234 13.34 -16.20 -20.99
N TRP A 235 13.93 -15.08 -21.42
CA TRP A 235 13.52 -13.76 -20.93
C TRP A 235 12.16 -13.32 -21.48
N ARG A 236 11.85 -13.61 -22.75
CA ARG A 236 10.57 -13.22 -23.35
C ARG A 236 9.36 -13.86 -22.65
N PRO A 237 9.30 -15.19 -22.37
CA PRO A 237 8.17 -15.77 -21.65
C PRO A 237 8.03 -15.20 -20.23
N ILE A 238 9.12 -14.93 -19.53
CA ILE A 238 9.11 -14.31 -18.19
C ILE A 238 8.58 -12.86 -18.29
N ALA A 239 9.06 -12.08 -19.26
CA ALA A 239 8.57 -10.73 -19.51
C ALA A 239 7.06 -10.70 -19.77
N ARG A 240 6.56 -11.58 -20.64
CA ARG A 240 5.13 -11.69 -20.95
C ARG A 240 4.31 -12.13 -19.75
N PHE A 241 4.83 -13.04 -18.93
CA PHE A 241 4.19 -13.42 -17.66
C PHE A 241 4.04 -12.19 -16.75
N GLY A 242 5.10 -11.44 -16.51
CA GLY A 242 5.03 -10.20 -15.72
C GLY A 242 4.04 -9.19 -16.28
N LEU A 243 4.06 -8.93 -17.60
CA LEU A 243 3.13 -8.01 -18.26
C LEU A 243 1.66 -8.45 -18.14
N ILE A 244 1.37 -9.74 -18.22
CA ILE A 244 0.00 -10.27 -18.02
C ILE A 244 -0.43 -10.02 -16.56
N VAL A 245 0.46 -10.25 -15.60
CA VAL A 245 0.17 -9.97 -14.19
C VAL A 245 -0.10 -8.48 -13.95
N VAL A 246 0.64 -7.59 -14.62
CA VAL A 246 0.36 -6.13 -14.58
C VAL A 246 -1.05 -5.82 -15.06
N LEU A 247 -1.49 -6.43 -16.16
CA LEU A 247 -2.84 -6.18 -16.68
C LEU A 247 -3.93 -6.75 -15.75
N ILE A 248 -3.73 -7.95 -15.22
CA ILE A 248 -4.68 -8.54 -14.25
C ILE A 248 -4.72 -7.70 -12.97
N GLY A 249 -3.55 -7.38 -12.41
CA GLY A 249 -3.45 -6.53 -11.22
C GLY A 249 -4.03 -5.15 -11.45
N GLY A 250 -3.70 -4.49 -12.57
CA GLY A 250 -4.21 -3.17 -12.89
C GLY A 250 -5.72 -3.12 -13.09
N LEU A 251 -6.30 -4.11 -13.77
CA LEU A 251 -7.75 -4.23 -13.89
C LEU A 251 -8.41 -4.48 -12.52
N GLY A 252 -7.84 -5.39 -11.74
CA GLY A 252 -8.31 -5.66 -10.36
C GLY A 252 -8.24 -4.42 -9.48
N THR A 253 -7.13 -3.65 -9.55
CA THR A 253 -6.96 -2.38 -8.82
C THR A 253 -7.98 -1.32 -9.26
N ALA A 254 -8.26 -1.20 -10.56
CA ALA A 254 -9.26 -0.25 -11.06
C ALA A 254 -10.68 -0.61 -10.58
N LEU A 255 -11.05 -1.90 -10.66
CA LEU A 255 -12.37 -2.36 -10.21
C LEU A 255 -12.55 -2.25 -8.70
N SER A 256 -11.58 -2.73 -7.92
CA SER A 256 -11.62 -2.62 -6.45
C SER A 256 -11.54 -1.18 -5.97
N GLY A 257 -10.75 -0.33 -6.64
CA GLY A 257 -10.66 1.09 -6.32
C GLY A 257 -11.94 1.86 -6.61
N HIS A 258 -12.68 1.48 -7.65
CA HIS A 258 -14.01 2.04 -7.91
C HIS A 258 -14.99 1.69 -6.77
N VAL A 259 -15.03 0.42 -6.35
CA VAL A 259 -15.88 0.00 -5.22
C VAL A 259 -15.45 0.69 -3.92
N GLN A 260 -14.14 0.76 -3.65
CA GLN A 260 -13.60 1.44 -2.48
C GLN A 260 -13.93 2.94 -2.47
N GLY A 261 -13.87 3.60 -3.64
CA GLY A 261 -14.27 5.01 -3.77
C GLY A 261 -15.73 5.23 -3.39
N GLN A 262 -16.63 4.36 -3.83
CA GLN A 262 -18.06 4.42 -3.46
C GLN A 262 -18.30 4.17 -1.97
N GLU A 263 -17.58 3.22 -1.36
CA GLU A 263 -17.66 3.02 0.09
C GLU A 263 -17.11 4.25 0.85
N MET A 264 -16.00 4.84 0.37
CA MET A 264 -15.43 6.04 1.01
C MET A 264 -16.33 7.26 0.92
N VAL A 265 -17.08 7.44 -0.16
CA VAL A 265 -18.08 8.52 -0.28
C VAL A 265 -19.13 8.42 0.83
N LYS A 266 -19.58 7.21 1.16
CA LYS A 266 -20.59 6.97 2.22
C LYS A 266 -20.03 7.22 3.62
N VAL A 267 -18.81 6.73 3.90
CA VAL A 267 -18.27 6.70 5.27
C VAL A 267 -17.34 7.86 5.59
N GLN A 268 -16.72 8.48 4.58
CA GLN A 268 -15.82 9.63 4.71
C GLN A 268 -16.07 10.67 3.61
N PRO A 269 -17.26 11.29 3.57
CA PRO A 269 -17.60 12.26 2.52
C PRO A 269 -16.63 13.44 2.45
N MET A 270 -16.15 13.95 3.60
CA MET A 270 -15.16 15.03 3.64
C MET A 270 -13.84 14.67 2.92
N LYS A 271 -13.36 13.44 3.11
CA LYS A 271 -12.17 12.92 2.42
C LYS A 271 -12.36 12.91 0.91
N MET A 272 -13.52 12.43 0.45
CA MET A 272 -13.80 12.31 -0.97
C MET A 272 -14.10 13.66 -1.61
N ALA A 273 -14.82 14.56 -0.94
CA ALA A 273 -15.01 15.94 -1.39
C ALA A 273 -13.66 16.67 -1.56
N ALA A 274 -12.77 16.53 -0.60
CA ALA A 274 -11.41 17.10 -0.67
C ALA A 274 -10.56 16.47 -1.78
N ALA A 275 -10.65 15.14 -1.96
CA ALA A 275 -9.94 14.40 -3.00
C ALA A 275 -10.41 14.79 -4.41
N GLU A 276 -11.70 14.99 -4.61
CA GLU A 276 -12.27 15.38 -5.90
C GLU A 276 -12.22 16.88 -6.14
N GLY A 277 -11.95 17.68 -5.10
CA GLY A 277 -11.91 19.12 -5.18
C GLY A 277 -13.30 19.75 -5.33
N ILE A 278 -14.32 19.10 -4.77
CA ILE A 278 -15.71 19.56 -4.76
C ILE A 278 -15.90 20.45 -3.53
N CYS A 279 -16.15 21.73 -3.75
CA CYS A 279 -16.19 22.69 -2.66
C CYS A 279 -17.59 22.88 -2.07
N VAL A 280 -18.61 22.74 -2.90
CA VAL A 280 -20.03 22.79 -2.52
C VAL A 280 -20.77 21.67 -3.22
N ASP A 281 -21.92 21.26 -2.71
CA ASP A 281 -22.75 20.23 -3.28
C ASP A 281 -23.00 20.50 -4.77
N THR A 282 -22.68 19.52 -5.61
CA THR A 282 -22.66 19.72 -7.07
C THR A 282 -23.31 18.52 -7.78
N ASP A 283 -24.33 18.80 -8.59
CA ASP A 283 -24.94 17.82 -9.50
C ASP A 283 -24.04 17.55 -10.70
N GLY A 284 -23.83 16.26 -11.02
CA GLY A 284 -22.99 15.88 -12.15
C GLY A 284 -21.55 16.39 -12.02
N ALA A 285 -20.96 16.30 -10.85
CA ALA A 285 -19.63 16.80 -10.55
C ALA A 285 -18.57 16.29 -11.55
N ALA A 286 -17.74 17.23 -12.03
CA ALA A 286 -16.68 16.93 -12.96
C ALA A 286 -15.43 16.36 -12.26
N PHE A 287 -14.78 15.39 -12.86
CA PHE A 287 -13.45 14.97 -12.43
C PHE A 287 -12.43 16.05 -12.82
N THR A 288 -11.88 16.71 -11.83
CA THR A 288 -10.86 17.75 -12.01
C THR A 288 -9.48 17.12 -12.05
N VAL A 289 -8.74 17.30 -13.16
CA VAL A 289 -7.40 16.70 -13.31
C VAL A 289 -6.35 17.45 -12.50
N ALA A 290 -6.44 18.79 -12.45
CA ALA A 290 -5.50 19.62 -11.71
C ALA A 290 -6.22 20.73 -10.93
N GLN A 291 -5.81 20.94 -9.68
CA GLN A 291 -6.33 21.99 -8.80
C GLN A 291 -5.19 22.65 -8.02
N PHE A 292 -5.28 23.96 -7.85
CA PHE A 292 -4.41 24.75 -6.99
C PHE A 292 -5.26 25.61 -6.04
N GLY A 293 -4.93 25.53 -4.76
CA GLY A 293 -5.72 26.11 -3.68
C GLY A 293 -6.71 25.10 -3.08
N SER A 294 -7.17 25.40 -1.87
CA SER A 294 -8.10 24.56 -1.11
C SER A 294 -9.52 25.14 -1.19
N CYS A 295 -10.51 24.29 -1.09
CA CYS A 295 -11.91 24.70 -0.96
C CYS A 295 -12.10 25.50 0.33
N PRO A 296 -12.91 26.56 0.32
CA PRO A 296 -13.29 27.27 1.55
C PRO A 296 -14.19 26.38 2.43
N LEU A 297 -14.29 26.71 3.72
CA LEU A 297 -15.23 26.05 4.66
C LEU A 297 -16.63 26.66 4.61
N SER A 298 -16.81 27.75 3.85
CA SER A 298 -18.10 28.39 3.61
C SER A 298 -18.42 28.44 2.12
N THR A 299 -19.70 28.45 1.80
CA THR A 299 -20.16 28.46 0.40
C THR A 299 -19.80 29.73 -0.36
N ASP A 300 -19.58 30.86 0.35
CA ASP A 300 -19.25 32.20 -0.23
C ASP A 300 -17.74 32.42 -0.37
N GLY A 301 -16.90 31.47 0.04
CA GLY A 301 -15.44 31.61 0.03
C GLY A 301 -14.83 31.52 -1.38
N THR A 302 -13.58 32.02 -1.50
CA THR A 302 -12.84 31.99 -2.77
C THR A 302 -12.59 30.53 -3.22
N GLN A 303 -13.09 30.18 -4.39
CA GLN A 303 -12.93 28.86 -4.97
C GLN A 303 -11.50 28.64 -5.49
N PRO A 304 -10.96 27.39 -5.40
CA PRO A 304 -9.65 27.06 -5.95
C PRO A 304 -9.63 27.16 -7.48
N THR A 305 -8.43 27.37 -8.03
CA THR A 305 -8.24 27.34 -9.48
C THR A 305 -8.19 25.88 -9.97
N GLN A 306 -9.06 25.52 -10.89
CA GLN A 306 -9.20 24.16 -11.42
C GLN A 306 -8.99 24.14 -12.94
N PHE A 307 -8.22 23.13 -13.42
CA PHE A 307 -7.90 22.94 -14.82
C PHE A 307 -8.28 21.54 -15.28
N ILE A 308 -8.66 21.43 -16.55
CA ILE A 308 -9.03 20.19 -17.22
C ILE A 308 -10.08 19.41 -16.42
N LYS A 309 -11.34 19.70 -16.72
CA LYS A 309 -12.50 19.08 -16.07
C LYS A 309 -13.18 18.11 -17.03
N VAL A 310 -13.41 16.88 -16.57
CA VAL A 310 -14.19 15.89 -17.33
C VAL A 310 -15.59 15.81 -16.71
N PRO A 311 -16.64 16.34 -17.40
CA PRO A 311 -17.97 16.46 -16.81
C PRO A 311 -18.56 15.12 -16.36
N GLY A 312 -19.22 15.10 -15.21
CA GLY A 312 -19.96 13.96 -14.67
C GLY A 312 -19.10 12.78 -14.17
N VAL A 313 -17.80 12.77 -14.44
CA VAL A 313 -16.95 11.59 -14.13
C VAL A 313 -16.75 11.44 -12.61
N ALA A 314 -16.63 12.53 -11.83
CA ALA A 314 -16.55 12.41 -10.37
C ALA A 314 -17.86 11.83 -9.79
N SER A 315 -19.03 12.31 -10.24
CA SER A 315 -20.32 11.74 -9.84
C SER A 315 -20.46 10.27 -10.27
N PHE A 316 -19.97 9.90 -11.44
CA PHE A 316 -19.98 8.49 -11.86
C PHE A 316 -19.08 7.62 -10.98
N MET A 317 -17.90 8.07 -10.64
CA MET A 317 -16.97 7.34 -9.77
C MET A 317 -17.55 7.16 -8.36
N SER A 318 -18.26 8.17 -7.86
CA SER A 318 -18.85 8.17 -6.52
C SER A 318 -20.18 7.41 -6.42
N HIS A 319 -21.04 7.50 -7.44
CA HIS A 319 -22.45 7.09 -7.35
C HIS A 319 -22.93 6.21 -8.53
N ASN A 320 -22.07 5.79 -9.47
CA ASN A 320 -22.46 5.10 -10.72
C ASN A 320 -23.47 5.91 -11.57
N SER A 321 -23.50 7.21 -11.42
CA SER A 321 -24.40 8.11 -12.14
C SER A 321 -23.68 9.39 -12.53
N PHE A 322 -23.79 9.80 -13.79
CA PHE A 322 -23.15 11.03 -14.29
C PHE A 322 -23.84 12.31 -13.80
N THR A 323 -25.03 12.18 -13.21
CA THR A 323 -25.89 13.31 -12.80
C THR A 323 -26.15 13.37 -11.30
N ALA A 324 -25.66 12.38 -10.53
CA ALA A 324 -25.85 12.37 -9.09
C ALA A 324 -25.16 13.55 -8.41
N THR A 325 -25.75 14.05 -7.34
CA THR A 325 -25.16 15.08 -6.48
C THR A 325 -23.97 14.50 -5.73
N SER A 326 -22.82 15.16 -5.82
CA SER A 326 -21.62 14.85 -5.03
C SER A 326 -21.46 15.93 -3.96
N GLU A 327 -21.24 15.50 -2.71
CA GLU A 327 -21.14 16.38 -1.56
C GLU A 327 -19.89 17.26 -1.60
N GLY A 328 -20.02 18.51 -1.16
CA GLY A 328 -18.95 19.50 -1.11
C GLY A 328 -18.32 19.65 0.28
N VAL A 329 -17.09 20.16 0.31
CA VAL A 329 -16.33 20.37 1.55
C VAL A 329 -17.09 21.27 2.54
N ALA A 330 -17.72 22.37 2.08
CA ALA A 330 -18.43 23.30 2.94
C ALA A 330 -19.67 22.67 3.57
N ASP A 331 -20.47 21.96 2.76
CA ASP A 331 -21.72 21.32 3.21
C ASP A 331 -21.43 20.16 4.16
N VAL A 332 -20.39 19.37 3.88
CA VAL A 332 -19.95 18.29 4.79
C VAL A 332 -19.40 18.85 6.11
N GLN A 333 -18.68 19.97 6.08
CA GLN A 333 -18.20 20.63 7.30
C GLN A 333 -19.37 21.07 8.20
N GLU A 334 -20.37 21.73 7.63
CA GLU A 334 -21.56 22.16 8.37
C GLU A 334 -22.29 20.98 9.01
N ARG A 335 -22.52 19.90 8.23
CA ARG A 335 -23.16 18.68 8.72
C ARG A 335 -22.34 18.00 9.82
N MET A 336 -21.01 17.92 9.69
CA MET A 336 -20.14 17.33 10.70
C MET A 336 -20.19 18.11 12.02
N VAL A 337 -20.18 19.45 11.96
CA VAL A 337 -20.31 20.30 13.14
C VAL A 337 -21.64 20.03 13.86
N ALA A 338 -22.74 19.95 13.12
CA ALA A 338 -24.06 19.69 13.71
C ALA A 338 -24.12 18.30 14.39
N LEU A 339 -23.61 17.25 13.72
CA LEU A 339 -23.59 15.90 14.24
C LEU A 339 -22.72 15.77 15.50
N LEU A 340 -21.53 16.34 15.49
CA LEU A 340 -20.60 16.25 16.62
C LEU A 340 -21.06 17.08 17.82
N ASN A 341 -21.70 18.21 17.61
CA ASN A 341 -22.29 19.00 18.70
C ASN A 341 -23.51 18.31 19.34
N SER A 342 -24.13 17.33 18.67
CA SER A 342 -25.18 16.51 19.26
C SER A 342 -24.65 15.35 20.13
N ASP A 343 -23.36 15.00 20.00
CA ASP A 343 -22.70 13.97 20.81
C ASP A 343 -22.15 14.57 22.12
N ALA A 344 -22.76 14.20 23.24
CA ALA A 344 -22.35 14.65 24.57
C ALA A 344 -20.92 14.22 24.94
N ASN A 345 -20.47 13.05 24.48
CA ASN A 345 -19.11 12.58 24.72
C ASN A 345 -18.08 13.40 23.93
N PHE A 346 -18.41 13.77 22.67
CA PHE A 346 -17.55 14.64 21.88
C PHE A 346 -17.44 16.03 22.51
N THR A 347 -18.58 16.65 22.84
CA THR A 347 -18.60 18.01 23.44
C THR A 347 -17.93 18.06 24.81
N ALA A 348 -18.07 17.02 25.63
CA ALA A 348 -17.37 16.91 26.90
C ALA A 348 -15.84 16.80 26.74
N LYS A 349 -15.39 16.13 25.68
CA LYS A 349 -13.97 15.85 25.43
C LYS A 349 -13.25 16.98 24.67
N TYR A 350 -13.91 17.57 23.68
CA TYR A 350 -13.30 18.49 22.71
C TYR A 350 -13.90 19.90 22.76
N GLY A 351 -15.08 20.07 23.35
CA GLY A 351 -15.83 21.33 23.29
C GLY A 351 -16.68 21.48 22.04
N ASP A 352 -16.94 22.73 21.65
CA ASP A 352 -17.78 23.03 20.48
C ASP A 352 -17.11 22.65 19.16
N ALA A 353 -17.76 21.81 18.38
CA ALA A 353 -17.28 21.32 17.08
C ALA A 353 -17.10 22.45 16.05
N SER A 354 -17.78 23.60 16.21
CA SER A 354 -17.64 24.74 15.30
C SER A 354 -16.24 25.37 15.30
N GLN A 355 -15.42 25.06 16.31
CA GLN A 355 -14.05 25.55 16.42
C GLN A 355 -13.05 24.73 15.60
N PHE A 356 -13.46 23.59 15.03
CA PHE A 356 -12.58 22.66 14.31
C PHE A 356 -12.78 22.76 12.79
N ASP A 357 -11.66 22.70 12.07
CA ASP A 357 -11.60 22.45 10.64
C ASP A 357 -11.45 20.94 10.43
N PHE A 358 -12.52 20.28 9.99
CA PHE A 358 -12.51 18.84 9.70
C PHE A 358 -12.02 18.51 8.30
N ARG A 359 -11.60 19.51 7.54
CA ARG A 359 -11.03 19.34 6.21
C ARG A 359 -9.62 18.75 6.30
N PRO A 360 -9.33 17.66 5.56
CA PRO A 360 -7.96 17.14 5.47
C PRO A 360 -7.05 18.16 4.76
N PRO A 361 -5.71 17.98 4.83
CA PRO A 361 -4.77 18.76 4.03
C PRO A 361 -5.07 18.60 2.54
N GLN A 362 -5.97 19.42 2.02
CA GLN A 362 -6.67 19.19 0.75
C GLN A 362 -5.73 19.04 -0.44
N MET A 363 -4.68 19.89 -0.53
CA MET A 363 -3.72 19.81 -1.64
C MET A 363 -2.98 18.46 -1.66
N VAL A 364 -2.62 17.94 -0.49
CA VAL A 364 -1.97 16.61 -0.38
C VAL A 364 -2.97 15.51 -0.76
N THR A 365 -4.19 15.58 -0.23
CA THR A 365 -5.27 14.61 -0.51
C THR A 365 -5.62 14.58 -1.99
N PHE A 366 -5.81 15.75 -2.61
CA PHE A 366 -6.14 15.88 -4.03
C PHE A 366 -5.04 15.32 -4.93
N TRP A 367 -3.79 15.78 -4.76
CA TRP A 367 -2.71 15.38 -5.65
C TRP A 367 -2.27 13.93 -5.45
N SER A 368 -2.27 13.42 -4.23
CA SER A 368 -1.95 12.01 -4.00
C SER A 368 -2.98 11.09 -4.65
N PHE A 369 -4.26 11.42 -4.61
CA PHE A 369 -5.31 10.68 -5.32
C PHE A 369 -5.09 10.72 -6.85
N ARG A 370 -4.74 11.86 -7.43
CA ARG A 370 -4.45 12.01 -8.87
C ARG A 370 -3.20 11.23 -9.29
N PHE A 371 -2.11 11.31 -8.51
CA PHE A 371 -0.89 10.57 -8.82
C PHE A 371 -1.09 9.06 -8.68
N MET A 372 -1.82 8.60 -7.69
CA MET A 372 -2.17 7.18 -7.55
C MET A 372 -2.84 6.66 -8.83
N ILE A 373 -3.90 7.29 -9.28
CA ILE A 373 -4.64 6.90 -10.49
C ILE A 373 -3.77 7.04 -11.73
N GLY A 374 -3.14 8.19 -11.92
CA GLY A 374 -2.40 8.51 -13.14
C GLY A 374 -1.19 7.60 -13.36
N LEU A 375 -0.36 7.38 -12.33
CA LEU A 375 0.81 6.51 -12.42
C LEU A 375 0.43 5.04 -12.60
N GLY A 376 -0.63 4.58 -11.92
CA GLY A 376 -1.16 3.22 -12.09
C GLY A 376 -1.67 3.00 -13.52
N MET A 377 -2.39 3.96 -14.08
CA MET A 377 -2.88 3.90 -15.45
C MET A 377 -1.74 3.90 -16.50
N ILE A 378 -0.72 4.74 -16.30
CA ILE A 378 0.46 4.75 -17.18
C ILE A 378 1.14 3.38 -17.14
N ALA A 379 1.32 2.80 -15.97
CA ALA A 379 1.93 1.47 -15.83
C ALA A 379 1.12 0.39 -16.55
N PHE A 380 -0.20 0.41 -16.42
CA PHE A 380 -1.09 -0.51 -17.15
C PHE A 380 -0.98 -0.36 -18.67
N LEU A 381 -1.02 0.85 -19.20
CA LEU A 381 -0.92 1.13 -20.64
C LEU A 381 0.44 0.72 -21.22
N LEU A 382 1.53 0.97 -20.50
CA LEU A 382 2.87 0.54 -20.89
C LEU A 382 2.99 -1.00 -20.90
N ALA A 383 2.32 -1.69 -19.98
CA ALA A 383 2.28 -3.16 -19.98
C ALA A 383 1.47 -3.71 -21.16
N ALA A 384 0.33 -3.12 -21.49
CA ALA A 384 -0.46 -3.49 -22.66
C ALA A 384 0.34 -3.31 -23.96
N TRP A 385 1.03 -2.17 -24.08
CA TRP A 385 1.94 -1.92 -25.20
C TRP A 385 3.10 -2.93 -25.21
N GLY A 386 3.71 -3.26 -24.08
CA GLY A 386 4.78 -4.24 -23.95
C GLY A 386 4.34 -5.64 -24.42
N LEU A 387 3.13 -6.07 -24.06
CA LEU A 387 2.55 -7.33 -24.57
C LEU A 387 2.37 -7.32 -26.09
N TRP A 388 1.86 -6.21 -26.62
CA TRP A 388 1.72 -6.04 -28.07
C TRP A 388 3.07 -6.06 -28.78
N ALA A 389 4.08 -5.35 -28.24
CA ALA A 389 5.44 -5.27 -28.81
C ALA A 389 6.20 -6.61 -28.76
N THR A 390 5.87 -7.50 -27.83
CA THR A 390 6.50 -8.84 -27.69
C THR A 390 5.68 -9.97 -28.33
N ARG A 391 4.66 -9.67 -29.16
CA ARG A 391 3.88 -10.69 -29.88
C ARG A 391 4.69 -11.37 -30.98
N GLY A 392 4.18 -12.46 -31.56
CA GLY A 392 4.74 -13.11 -32.74
C GLY A 392 6.00 -13.95 -32.52
N GLY A 393 6.34 -14.31 -31.27
CA GLY A 393 7.43 -15.28 -31.01
C GLY A 393 8.85 -14.70 -31.04
N LYS A 394 9.04 -13.47 -31.50
CA LYS A 394 10.36 -12.82 -31.63
C LYS A 394 10.76 -12.08 -30.34
N ALA A 395 12.01 -12.23 -29.92
CA ALA A 395 12.60 -11.35 -28.92
C ALA A 395 12.88 -9.98 -29.59
N SER A 396 12.55 -8.90 -28.87
CA SER A 396 12.74 -7.54 -29.38
C SER A 396 14.15 -7.03 -29.03
N SER A 397 14.82 -6.42 -30.00
CA SER A 397 16.08 -5.68 -29.81
C SER A 397 15.86 -4.16 -29.65
N ASN A 398 14.61 -3.70 -29.60
CA ASN A 398 14.24 -2.29 -29.52
C ASN A 398 14.60 -1.70 -28.16
N GLN A 399 15.53 -0.75 -28.14
CA GLN A 399 15.97 -0.06 -26.91
C GLN A 399 14.87 0.76 -26.23
N TRP A 400 13.92 1.31 -27.00
CA TRP A 400 12.79 2.05 -26.41
C TRP A 400 11.91 1.14 -25.56
N LEU A 401 11.70 -0.12 -25.98
CA LEU A 401 11.00 -1.10 -25.16
C LEU A 401 11.68 -1.31 -23.81
N SER A 402 13.01 -1.44 -23.79
CA SER A 402 13.79 -1.56 -22.56
C SER A 402 13.72 -0.31 -21.70
N ARG A 403 13.88 0.88 -22.30
CA ARG A 403 13.83 2.17 -21.56
C ARG A 403 12.46 2.39 -20.91
N LEU A 404 11.38 2.15 -21.66
CA LEU A 404 10.02 2.29 -21.14
C LEU A 404 9.69 1.22 -20.09
N ALA A 405 10.20 0.00 -20.24
CA ALA A 405 10.06 -1.04 -19.23
C ALA A 405 10.78 -0.69 -17.92
N LEU A 406 11.98 -0.10 -17.99
CA LEU A 406 12.70 0.40 -16.81
C LEU A 406 12.00 1.63 -16.20
N LEU A 407 11.44 2.52 -17.01
CA LEU A 407 10.64 3.64 -16.53
C LEU A 407 9.35 3.15 -15.84
N ASN A 408 8.74 2.08 -16.37
CA ASN A 408 7.56 1.47 -15.78
C ASN A 408 7.81 0.81 -14.41
N LEU A 409 9.05 0.44 -14.11
CA LEU A 409 9.38 -0.26 -12.88
C LEU A 409 9.00 0.55 -11.61
N PRO A 410 9.39 1.83 -11.43
CA PRO A 410 9.04 2.62 -10.25
C PRO A 410 7.59 3.13 -10.23
N LEU A 411 6.87 3.18 -11.37
CA LEU A 411 5.56 3.81 -11.44
C LEU A 411 4.52 3.18 -10.50
N PRO A 412 4.33 1.84 -10.45
CA PRO A 412 3.39 1.25 -9.51
C PRO A 412 3.79 1.40 -8.04
N PHE A 413 5.09 1.43 -7.74
CA PHE A 413 5.55 1.72 -6.37
C PHE A 413 5.16 3.14 -5.94
N ALA A 414 5.38 4.11 -6.82
CA ALA A 414 4.96 5.49 -6.56
C ALA A 414 3.44 5.60 -6.47
N ALA A 415 2.68 4.94 -7.36
CA ALA A 415 1.22 4.91 -7.31
C ALA A 415 0.72 4.36 -5.97
N ALA A 416 1.25 3.22 -5.51
CA ALA A 416 0.90 2.62 -4.24
C ALA A 416 1.25 3.53 -3.04
N SER A 417 2.43 4.17 -3.07
CA SER A 417 2.84 5.15 -2.05
C SER A 417 1.92 6.36 -2.00
N PHE A 418 1.52 6.92 -3.15
CA PHE A 418 0.55 8.01 -3.21
C PHE A 418 -0.84 7.55 -2.74
N GLY A 419 -1.25 6.31 -3.02
CA GLY A 419 -2.47 5.73 -2.49
C GLY A 419 -2.47 5.67 -0.96
N TRP A 420 -1.35 5.27 -0.37
CA TRP A 420 -1.20 5.26 1.09
C TRP A 420 -1.20 6.67 1.67
N ILE A 421 -0.49 7.62 1.07
CA ILE A 421 -0.52 9.04 1.46
C ILE A 421 -1.96 9.57 1.39
N PHE A 422 -2.70 9.26 0.33
CA PHE A 422 -4.11 9.63 0.21
C PHE A 422 -4.97 9.04 1.34
N THR A 423 -4.77 7.77 1.68
CA THR A 423 -5.51 7.08 2.74
C THR A 423 -5.29 7.77 4.09
N GLU A 424 -4.04 8.04 4.47
CA GLU A 424 -3.69 8.57 5.79
C GLU A 424 -3.89 10.09 5.91
N MET A 425 -3.53 10.85 4.87
CA MET A 425 -3.68 12.30 4.89
C MET A 425 -5.13 12.72 4.65
N GLY A 426 -5.88 11.96 3.84
CA GLY A 426 -7.30 12.21 3.61
C GLY A 426 -8.19 11.92 4.82
N ARG A 427 -7.68 11.18 5.81
CA ARG A 427 -8.38 10.92 7.07
C ARG A 427 -8.23 12.07 8.09
N GLN A 428 -7.20 12.90 7.96
CA GLN A 428 -6.99 14.01 8.89
C GLN A 428 -8.19 14.97 8.96
N PRO A 429 -8.46 15.59 10.12
CA PRO A 429 -7.66 15.60 11.38
C PRO A 429 -7.85 14.37 12.27
N TRP A 430 -8.57 13.36 11.82
CA TRP A 430 -8.89 12.18 12.60
C TRP A 430 -7.78 11.12 12.56
N VAL A 431 -7.51 10.47 13.69
CA VAL A 431 -6.82 9.17 13.73
C VAL A 431 -7.83 8.03 13.73
N VAL A 432 -9.00 8.24 14.33
CA VAL A 432 -10.18 7.35 14.20
C VAL A 432 -11.36 8.21 13.76
N VAL A 433 -11.89 7.96 12.58
CA VAL A 433 -12.97 8.75 11.99
C VAL A 433 -14.30 8.45 12.70
N PRO A 434 -15.12 9.46 13.04
CA PRO A 434 -16.44 9.19 13.59
C PRO A 434 -17.35 8.46 12.58
N ASN A 435 -18.09 7.45 13.06
CA ASN A 435 -19.12 6.82 12.26
C ASN A 435 -20.35 7.76 12.21
N GLN A 436 -20.56 8.45 11.08
CA GLN A 436 -21.58 9.48 10.94
C GLN A 436 -23.00 8.93 11.05
N GLU A 437 -23.24 7.71 10.56
CA GLU A 437 -24.55 7.05 10.69
C GLU A 437 -24.86 6.74 12.16
N ALA A 438 -23.88 6.22 12.88
CA ALA A 438 -23.98 5.93 14.31
C ALA A 438 -24.17 7.21 15.14
N LEU A 439 -23.48 8.31 14.78
CA LEU A 439 -23.69 9.64 15.38
C LEU A 439 -25.12 10.14 15.16
N ALA A 440 -25.61 10.05 13.94
CA ALA A 440 -26.98 10.48 13.61
C ALA A 440 -28.05 9.67 14.36
N MET A 441 -27.75 8.41 14.66
CA MET A 441 -28.64 7.54 15.47
C MET A 441 -28.47 7.72 16.98
N GLY A 442 -27.51 8.54 17.44
CA GLY A 442 -27.21 8.72 18.87
C GLY A 442 -26.71 7.43 19.55
N SER A 443 -26.03 6.55 18.83
CA SER A 443 -25.52 5.30 19.38
C SER A 443 -24.11 5.47 19.98
N ASP A 444 -23.73 4.61 20.95
CA ASP A 444 -22.41 4.62 21.58
C ASP A 444 -21.26 4.47 20.57
N LEU A 445 -21.50 3.81 19.44
CA LEU A 445 -20.55 3.71 18.35
C LEU A 445 -20.24 5.08 17.73
N GLY A 446 -21.18 6.03 17.71
CA GLY A 446 -20.96 7.39 17.23
C GLY A 446 -19.87 8.14 18.01
N SER A 447 -19.76 7.87 19.31
CA SER A 447 -18.73 8.44 20.17
C SER A 447 -17.36 7.77 20.02
N VAL A 448 -17.23 6.70 19.22
CA VAL A 448 -15.95 6.07 18.88
C VAL A 448 -15.24 6.91 17.82
N ASN A 449 -14.53 7.92 18.27
CA ASN A 449 -13.74 8.81 17.41
C ASN A 449 -12.54 9.38 18.16
N MET A 450 -11.50 9.75 17.42
CA MET A 450 -10.30 10.36 18.00
C MET A 450 -9.65 11.33 17.03
N LEU A 451 -9.46 12.57 17.46
CA LEU A 451 -8.61 13.54 16.77
C LEU A 451 -7.14 13.16 16.93
N THR A 452 -6.35 13.37 15.88
CA THR A 452 -4.92 13.02 15.85
C THR A 452 -4.13 13.72 16.96
N GLU A 453 -4.52 14.94 17.31
CA GLU A 453 -3.83 15.76 18.33
C GLU A 453 -3.76 15.10 19.70
N ILE A 454 -4.78 14.36 20.08
CA ILE A 454 -4.84 13.67 21.38
C ILE A 454 -4.34 12.23 21.34
N GLY A 455 -3.97 11.71 20.15
CA GLY A 455 -3.45 10.36 19.99
C GLY A 455 -1.98 10.21 20.39
N VAL A 456 -1.25 11.32 20.45
CA VAL A 456 0.17 11.32 20.80
C VAL A 456 0.41 11.11 22.29
N SER A 457 1.60 10.63 22.63
CA SER A 457 2.02 10.39 24.01
C SER A 457 2.22 11.71 24.77
N PRO A 458 1.52 11.98 25.86
CA PRO A 458 1.61 13.25 26.59
C PRO A 458 2.95 13.42 27.31
N ASN A 459 3.64 12.31 27.62
CA ASN A 459 4.88 12.28 28.37
C ASN A 459 6.15 12.28 27.50
N VAL A 460 6.00 12.33 26.16
CA VAL A 460 7.14 12.33 25.22
C VAL A 460 7.30 13.74 24.64
N PRO A 461 8.34 14.48 25.04
CA PRO A 461 8.54 15.84 24.55
C PRO A 461 8.95 15.85 23.08
N ALA A 462 8.60 16.91 22.36
CA ALA A 462 8.87 17.09 20.93
C ALA A 462 10.34 16.85 20.54
N GLY A 463 11.29 17.20 21.41
CA GLY A 463 12.71 16.96 21.19
C GLY A 463 13.08 15.47 21.09
N GLN A 464 12.45 14.60 21.89
CA GLN A 464 12.65 13.15 21.80
C GLN A 464 12.02 12.57 20.51
N VAL A 465 10.82 13.03 20.15
CA VAL A 465 10.18 12.63 18.88
C VAL A 465 11.04 13.05 17.70
N LEU A 466 11.60 14.27 17.72
CA LEU A 466 12.51 14.75 16.69
C LEU A 466 13.80 13.91 16.61
N ALA A 467 14.39 13.57 17.74
CA ALA A 467 15.58 12.72 17.78
C ALA A 467 15.30 11.33 17.17
N THR A 468 14.17 10.71 17.51
CA THR A 468 13.76 9.42 16.95
C THR A 468 13.36 9.54 15.47
N LEU A 469 12.74 10.63 15.03
CA LEU A 469 12.49 10.91 13.62
C LEU A 469 13.80 10.94 12.81
N ILE A 470 14.81 11.68 13.29
CA ILE A 470 16.12 11.76 12.63
C ILE A 470 16.77 10.38 12.60
N LEU A 471 16.79 9.68 13.74
CA LEU A 471 17.39 8.34 13.84
C LEU A 471 16.73 7.35 12.88
N PHE A 472 15.40 7.28 12.83
CA PHE A 472 14.69 6.37 11.94
C PHE A 472 14.85 6.75 10.48
N THR A 473 14.87 8.04 10.15
CA THR A 473 15.12 8.51 8.79
C THR A 473 16.51 8.12 8.30
N LEU A 474 17.53 8.28 9.15
CA LEU A 474 18.90 7.85 8.83
C LEU A 474 19.01 6.33 8.70
N LEU A 475 18.43 5.57 9.63
CA LEU A 475 18.40 4.11 9.58
C LEU A 475 17.74 3.63 8.29
N TYR A 476 16.58 4.16 7.96
CA TYR A 476 15.86 3.82 6.73
C TYR A 476 16.61 4.24 5.49
N GLY A 477 17.31 5.38 5.52
CA GLY A 477 18.19 5.80 4.45
C GLY A 477 19.30 4.78 4.19
N VAL A 478 19.97 4.29 5.24
CA VAL A 478 20.99 3.24 5.12
C VAL A 478 20.39 1.94 4.58
N LEU A 479 19.26 1.49 5.14
CA LEU A 479 18.57 0.28 4.67
C LEU A 479 18.11 0.41 3.21
N GLY A 480 17.64 1.59 2.78
CA GLY A 480 17.26 1.88 1.41
C GLY A 480 18.43 1.81 0.43
N VAL A 481 19.56 2.38 0.81
CA VAL A 481 20.79 2.28 0.02
C VAL A 481 21.25 0.83 -0.09
N MET A 482 21.25 0.08 1.01
CA MET A 482 21.57 -1.36 1.00
C MET A 482 20.60 -2.14 0.11
N TRP A 483 19.29 -1.91 0.25
CA TRP A 483 18.27 -2.52 -0.59
C TRP A 483 18.53 -2.26 -2.07
N PHE A 484 18.76 -1.00 -2.43
CA PHE A 484 19.00 -0.62 -3.82
C PHE A 484 20.28 -1.26 -4.38
N ILE A 485 21.38 -1.26 -3.61
CA ILE A 485 22.66 -1.87 -4.02
C ILE A 485 22.47 -3.38 -4.23
N LEU A 486 21.84 -4.08 -3.28
CA LEU A 486 21.63 -5.52 -3.37
C LEU A 486 20.68 -5.88 -4.52
N MET A 487 19.53 -5.19 -4.62
CA MET A 487 18.56 -5.43 -5.70
C MET A 487 19.20 -5.18 -7.07
N LYS A 488 19.91 -4.06 -7.23
CA LYS A 488 20.64 -3.75 -8.48
C LYS A 488 21.70 -4.80 -8.80
N ARG A 489 22.53 -5.17 -7.81
CA ARG A 489 23.59 -6.16 -7.99
C ARG A 489 23.02 -7.47 -8.49
N TYR A 490 22.06 -8.04 -7.78
CA TYR A 490 21.50 -9.35 -8.12
C TYR A 490 20.59 -9.30 -9.37
N ALA A 491 19.90 -8.20 -9.64
CA ALA A 491 19.20 -8.02 -10.91
C ALA A 491 20.15 -8.00 -12.11
N LEU A 492 21.37 -7.44 -11.97
CA LEU A 492 22.39 -7.38 -13.01
C LEU A 492 23.19 -8.68 -13.17
N GLU A 493 23.21 -9.58 -12.18
CA GLU A 493 23.79 -10.93 -12.33
C GLU A 493 23.03 -11.76 -13.36
N GLY A 494 21.71 -11.57 -13.47
CA GLY A 494 20.86 -12.29 -14.43
C GLY A 494 20.62 -13.75 -14.02
N ILE A 495 20.09 -14.50 -14.99
CA ILE A 495 19.84 -15.94 -14.84
C ILE A 495 21.08 -16.71 -15.28
N HIS A 496 21.70 -17.44 -14.36
CA HIS A 496 22.81 -18.35 -14.67
C HIS A 496 22.29 -19.75 -15.03
N SER A 497 22.94 -20.41 -15.99
CA SER A 497 22.59 -21.79 -16.29
C SER A 497 22.96 -22.70 -15.12
N ALA A 498 22.12 -23.71 -14.84
CA ALA A 498 22.39 -24.69 -13.78
C ALA A 498 23.73 -25.46 -13.95
N LYS A 499 24.37 -25.35 -15.11
CA LYS A 499 25.72 -25.89 -15.39
C LYS A 499 26.84 -25.06 -14.73
N ALA A 500 26.69 -23.73 -14.65
CA ALA A 500 27.66 -22.86 -13.99
C ALA A 500 27.66 -23.06 -12.47
N ASP A 501 26.52 -23.31 -11.86
CA ASP A 501 26.42 -23.61 -10.41
C ASP A 501 27.09 -24.93 -10.01
N LYS A 502 27.14 -25.93 -10.89
CA LYS A 502 27.84 -27.19 -10.63
C LYS A 502 29.36 -27.03 -10.74
N ALA A 503 29.86 -26.21 -11.64
CA ALA A 503 31.28 -25.92 -11.78
C ALA A 503 31.81 -25.13 -10.57
N ASN A 504 31.08 -24.09 -10.12
CA ASN A 504 31.44 -23.29 -8.95
C ASN A 504 31.36 -24.08 -7.61
N LYS A 505 30.48 -25.08 -7.49
CA LYS A 505 30.42 -25.95 -6.29
C LYS A 505 31.56 -26.94 -6.18
N ALA A 506 32.26 -27.24 -7.27
CA ALA A 506 33.45 -28.11 -7.26
C ALA A 506 34.72 -27.38 -6.80
N GLU A 507 34.76 -26.06 -6.80
CA GLU A 507 35.92 -25.24 -6.48
C GLU A 507 35.83 -24.42 -5.18
N ALA A 508 34.69 -24.42 -4.47
CA ALA A 508 34.53 -23.60 -3.28
C ALA A 508 34.91 -24.33 -1.99
N PRO A 509 35.77 -23.74 -1.15
CA PRO A 509 35.97 -24.21 0.23
C PRO A 509 34.68 -24.05 1.03
N THR A 510 34.53 -24.89 2.06
CA THR A 510 33.35 -25.03 2.95
C THR A 510 33.01 -23.78 3.78
N ASP A 511 33.04 -22.60 3.21
CA ASP A 511 32.56 -21.38 3.85
C ASP A 511 31.14 -21.06 3.37
N LEU A 512 30.30 -20.62 4.31
CA LEU A 512 28.89 -20.25 4.22
C LEU A 512 28.50 -19.50 2.92
N SER A 513 28.67 -20.14 1.78
CA SER A 513 28.15 -19.65 0.52
C SER A 513 26.66 -20.03 0.46
N PHE A 514 25.80 -19.06 0.53
CA PHE A 514 24.38 -19.23 0.18
C PHE A 514 24.32 -19.75 -1.26
N GLY A 515 24.31 -21.06 -1.42
CA GLY A 515 24.24 -21.73 -2.71
C GLY A 515 22.86 -21.65 -3.30
N TYR A 516 22.58 -20.55 -3.99
CA TYR A 516 21.41 -20.36 -4.83
C TYR A 516 21.79 -20.32 -6.29
#